data_c881987ba8f4a3d6eda847f4319a866a
#
_entry.id   c881987ba8f4a3d6eda847f4319a866a
#
_cell.length_a   1.000
_cell.length_b   1.000
_cell.length_c   1.000
_cell.angle_alpha   90.00
_cell.angle_beta   90.00
_cell.angle_gamma   90.00
#
_symmetry.space_group_name_H-M   'P 1'
#
loop_
_entity.id
_entity.type
_entity.pdbx_description
1 polymer ?
#
loop_
_entity_poly.entity_id
_entity_poly.type
_entity_poly.pdbx_seq_one_letter_code
_entity_poly.pdbx_strand_id
1 'polypeptide(L)'
;MPSWVGVCDILAGRFDASDPLKLSKRARRLCESQRETLVVSVASLWEIVIKCGVGGLRIADPARSLPDWLARLGARVHAIEAAHAYALYGLPPIHRDPFDRILVAQAMAEDLPLLTSDERIRQYPVRCVW
;
A
#
# COMPACT_ATOMS: atom_id res chain seq x y z
N MET A 1 8.20 -5.21 18.07
CA MET A 1 8.10 -5.00 17.24
C MET A 1 7.35 -4.56 16.74
N PRO A 2 6.72 -4.16 16.15
CA PRO A 2 6.30 -3.86 15.33
C PRO A 2 5.91 -3.15 14.83
N SER A 3 6.23 -2.62 14.57
CA SER A 3 6.15 -1.96 13.54
C SER A 3 5.05 -2.19 12.78
N TRP A 4 4.39 -1.53 12.14
CA TRP A 4 3.51 -1.76 11.33
C TRP A 4 3.68 -1.00 10.26
N VAL A 5 3.14 -0.86 9.54
CA VAL A 5 2.87 -0.99 8.50
C VAL A 5 1.80 -0.46 7.92
N GLY A 6 1.84 -0.02 7.04
CA GLY A 6 0.90 0.28 6.22
C GLY A 6 1.19 -0.13 4.88
N VAL A 7 0.55 -1.05 4.46
CA VAL A 7 0.43 -1.24 3.10
C VAL A 7 -0.45 -0.15 2.64
N CYS A 8 0.08 0.67 1.85
CA CYS A 8 -0.64 1.82 1.46
C CYS A 8 -1.41 1.52 0.21
N ASP A 9 -2.68 1.71 0.29
CA ASP A 9 -3.49 1.87 -0.91
C ASP A 9 -3.17 3.24 -1.48
N ILE A 10 -2.00 3.33 -2.10
CA ILE A 10 -1.48 4.58 -2.63
C ILE A 10 -2.35 5.10 -3.74
N LEU A 11 -3.31 4.29 -4.21
CA LEU A 11 -3.76 4.53 -5.55
C LEU A 11 -5.22 4.71 -5.75
N ALA A 12 -5.98 4.97 -4.76
CA ALA A 12 -7.36 5.37 -4.95
C ALA A 12 -7.49 6.71 -5.74
N GLY A 13 -6.70 6.84 -6.79
CA GLY A 13 -6.71 8.01 -7.66
C GLY A 13 -6.10 9.26 -7.06
N ARG A 14 -5.29 9.11 -6.02
CA ARG A 14 -4.83 10.24 -5.22
C ARG A 14 -3.32 10.42 -5.16
N PHE A 15 -2.58 9.81 -6.06
CA PHE A 15 -1.14 10.01 -6.07
C PHE A 15 -0.81 11.46 -6.47
N ASP A 16 -0.09 12.15 -5.63
CA ASP A 16 0.39 13.49 -5.86
C ASP A 16 1.90 13.51 -5.59
N ALA A 17 2.68 13.99 -6.53
CA ALA A 17 4.14 13.98 -6.42
C ALA A 17 4.65 14.81 -5.23
N SER A 18 3.89 15.81 -4.78
CA SER A 18 4.24 16.61 -3.60
C SER A 18 3.86 15.96 -2.28
N ASP A 19 2.80 15.15 -2.30
CA ASP A 19 2.33 14.38 -1.15
C ASP A 19 1.79 13.04 -1.67
N PRO A 20 2.68 12.11 -2.02
CA PRO A 20 2.30 10.91 -2.74
C PRO A 20 1.25 10.05 -2.07
N LEU A 21 1.23 10.03 -0.75
CA LEU A 21 0.31 9.17 -0.01
C LEU A 21 -1.01 9.85 0.31
N LYS A 22 -1.06 11.17 0.31
CA LYS A 22 -2.24 11.95 0.73
C LYS A 22 -2.86 11.39 2.00
N LEU A 23 -2.03 11.13 2.98
CA LEU A 23 -2.45 10.55 4.24
C LEU A 23 -3.33 11.51 5.04
N SER A 24 -4.30 10.96 5.76
CA SER A 24 -4.99 11.71 6.79
C SER A 24 -3.99 12.18 7.85
N LYS A 25 -4.40 13.14 8.69
CA LYS A 25 -3.53 13.60 9.79
C LYS A 25 -3.12 12.43 10.70
N ARG A 26 -4.06 11.55 11.00
CA ARG A 26 -3.80 10.39 11.85
C ARG A 26 -2.81 9.42 11.20
N ALA A 27 -3.03 9.08 9.93
CA ALA A 27 -2.16 8.19 9.20
C ALA A 27 -0.76 8.78 9.06
N ARG A 28 -0.67 10.10 8.79
CA ARG A 28 0.60 10.80 8.71
C ARG A 28 1.36 10.75 10.04
N ARG A 29 0.69 10.96 11.15
CA ARG A 29 1.32 10.87 12.47
C ARG A 29 1.88 9.49 12.74
N LEU A 30 1.15 8.45 12.34
CA LEU A 30 1.61 7.09 12.48
C LEU A 30 2.86 6.82 11.64
N CYS A 31 2.88 7.32 10.41
CA CYS A 31 4.06 7.16 9.54
C CYS A 31 5.26 7.96 10.02
N GLU A 32 5.03 9.11 10.63
CA GLU A 32 6.09 9.95 11.16
C GLU A 32 6.62 9.47 12.51
N SER A 33 5.92 8.55 13.16
CA SER A 33 6.39 7.95 14.39
C SER A 33 7.67 7.16 14.11
N GLN A 34 8.74 7.48 14.79
CA GLN A 34 10.02 6.81 14.61
C GLN A 34 10.03 5.37 15.11
N ARG A 35 8.97 4.95 15.77
CA ARG A 35 8.86 3.61 16.32
C ARG A 35 8.33 2.59 15.34
N GLU A 36 7.81 3.06 14.23
CA GLU A 36 7.11 2.21 13.29
C GLU A 36 7.63 2.40 11.89
N THR A 37 7.62 1.34 11.11
CA THR A 37 8.12 1.35 9.75
C THR A 37 6.96 1.23 8.80
N LEU A 38 6.87 2.17 7.88
CA LEU A 38 5.94 2.07 6.76
C LEU A 38 6.40 0.95 5.82
N VAL A 39 5.49 0.08 5.47
CA VAL A 39 5.76 -0.98 4.51
C VAL A 39 4.92 -0.75 3.25
N VAL A 40 5.57 -0.73 2.11
CA VAL A 40 4.91 -0.55 0.82
C VAL A 40 5.04 -1.84 0.03
N SER A 41 3.91 -2.38 -0.40
CA SER A 41 3.90 -3.61 -1.17
C SER A 41 4.42 -3.40 -2.59
N VAL A 42 5.10 -4.39 -3.11
CA VAL A 42 5.43 -4.47 -4.55
C VAL A 42 4.17 -4.32 -5.40
N ALA A 43 3.02 -4.81 -4.93
CA ALA A 43 1.75 -4.64 -5.64
C ALA A 43 1.40 -3.17 -5.88
N SER A 44 1.63 -2.32 -4.88
CA SER A 44 1.38 -0.89 -5.00
C SER A 44 2.34 -0.23 -5.99
N LEU A 45 3.60 -0.60 -5.94
CA LEU A 45 4.60 -0.10 -6.89
C LEU A 45 4.27 -0.54 -8.32
N TRP A 46 3.85 -1.77 -8.48
CA TRP A 46 3.45 -2.33 -9.76
C TRP A 46 2.26 -1.55 -10.33
N GLU A 47 1.25 -1.31 -9.52
CA GLU A 47 0.09 -0.54 -9.93
C GLU A 47 0.46 0.90 -10.36
N ILE A 48 1.36 1.55 -9.62
CA ILE A 48 1.88 2.87 -9.98
C ILE A 48 2.55 2.84 -11.36
N VAL A 49 3.43 1.88 -11.58
CA VAL A 49 4.16 1.75 -12.84
C VAL A 49 3.21 1.51 -14.01
N ILE A 50 2.18 0.67 -13.83
CA ILE A 50 1.16 0.45 -14.85
C ILE A 50 0.44 1.75 -15.19
N LYS A 51 0.01 2.50 -14.18
CA LYS A 51 -0.70 3.76 -14.40
C LYS A 51 0.17 4.81 -15.07
N CYS A 52 1.44 4.85 -14.75
CA CYS A 52 2.39 5.72 -15.46
C CYS A 52 2.49 5.33 -16.94
N GLY A 53 2.53 4.03 -17.22
CA GLY A 53 2.65 3.53 -18.57
C GLY A 53 1.45 3.83 -19.45
N VAL A 54 0.25 3.92 -18.88
CA VAL A 54 -0.96 4.24 -19.64
C VAL A 54 -1.37 5.72 -19.56
N GLY A 55 -0.52 6.55 -18.96
CA GLY A 55 -0.77 8.00 -18.88
C GLY A 55 -1.71 8.43 -17.75
N GLY A 56 -2.12 7.52 -16.87
CA GLY A 56 -2.99 7.84 -15.75
C GLY A 56 -2.29 8.55 -14.60
N LEU A 57 -0.98 8.44 -14.53
CA LEU A 57 -0.15 9.14 -13.57
C LEU A 57 1.05 9.76 -14.28
N ARG A 58 1.45 10.94 -13.84
CA ARG A 58 2.61 11.64 -14.37
C ARG A 58 3.74 11.65 -13.36
N ILE A 59 4.56 10.61 -13.43
CA ILE A 59 5.79 10.52 -12.64
C ILE A 59 6.93 10.34 -13.63
N ALA A 60 7.87 11.25 -13.59
CA ALA A 60 9.05 11.16 -14.44
C ALA A 60 9.92 10.00 -13.93
N ASP A 61 10.24 9.08 -14.83
CA ASP A 61 11.13 7.95 -14.53
C ASP A 61 10.76 7.23 -13.21
N PRO A 62 9.65 6.48 -13.18
CA PRO A 62 9.20 5.83 -11.94
C PRO A 62 10.24 4.90 -11.33
N ALA A 63 11.03 4.22 -12.16
CA ALA A 63 12.04 3.28 -11.69
C ALA A 63 13.14 3.98 -10.85
N ARG A 64 13.32 5.27 -11.05
CA ARG A 64 14.28 6.09 -10.31
C ARG A 64 13.60 6.90 -9.20
N SER A 65 12.46 7.51 -9.51
CA SER A 65 11.75 8.37 -8.57
C SER A 65 11.15 7.62 -7.40
N LEU A 66 10.61 6.42 -7.63
CA LEU A 66 9.97 5.65 -6.57
C LEU A 66 10.95 5.18 -5.49
N PRO A 67 12.13 4.63 -5.83
CA PRO A 67 13.10 4.29 -4.79
C PRO A 67 13.54 5.48 -3.95
N ASP A 68 13.74 6.65 -4.56
CA ASP A 68 14.12 7.86 -3.84
C ASP A 68 13.01 8.29 -2.87
N TRP A 69 11.78 8.23 -3.34
CA TRP A 69 10.62 8.56 -2.53
C TRP A 69 10.46 7.60 -1.34
N LEU A 70 10.59 6.31 -1.58
CA LEU A 70 10.52 5.30 -0.51
C LEU A 70 11.62 5.53 0.52
N ALA A 71 12.82 5.86 0.07
CA ALA A 71 13.94 6.15 0.97
C ALA A 71 13.64 7.36 1.87
N ARG A 72 13.05 8.41 1.31
CA ARG A 72 12.67 9.60 2.10
C ARG A 72 11.61 9.30 3.15
N LEU A 73 10.71 8.36 2.85
CA LEU A 73 9.71 7.93 3.81
C LEU A 73 10.24 6.97 4.87
N GLY A 74 11.45 6.46 4.68
CA GLY A 74 11.95 5.36 5.51
C GLY A 74 11.14 4.09 5.32
N ALA A 75 10.50 3.94 4.17
CA ALA A 75 9.63 2.81 3.90
C ALA A 75 10.42 1.56 3.50
N ARG A 76 9.90 0.41 3.88
CA ARG A 76 10.41 -0.88 3.41
C ARG A 76 9.52 -1.40 2.30
N VAL A 77 10.12 -2.01 1.29
CA VAL A 77 9.38 -2.68 0.23
C VAL A 77 9.11 -4.12 0.65
N HIS A 78 7.85 -4.53 0.54
CA HIS A 78 7.43 -5.88 0.90
C HIS A 78 7.10 -6.67 -0.35
N ALA A 79 7.82 -7.76 -0.56
CA ALA A 79 7.64 -8.61 -1.73
C ALA A 79 6.32 -9.39 -1.65
N ILE A 80 5.74 -9.68 -2.80
CA ILE A 80 4.59 -10.59 -2.90
C ILE A 80 5.15 -12.01 -2.94
N GLU A 81 4.73 -12.82 -1.98
CA GLU A 81 5.15 -14.21 -1.89
C GLU A 81 4.05 -15.16 -2.34
N ALA A 82 4.43 -16.40 -2.64
CA ALA A 82 3.46 -17.40 -3.07
C ALA A 82 2.34 -17.58 -2.04
N ALA A 83 2.66 -17.54 -0.76
CA ALA A 83 1.67 -17.65 0.31
C ALA A 83 0.60 -16.56 0.22
N HIS A 84 0.98 -15.35 -0.16
CA HIS A 84 0.03 -14.25 -0.35
C HIS A 84 -0.92 -14.55 -1.50
N ALA A 85 -0.39 -15.05 -2.61
CA ALA A 85 -1.20 -15.43 -3.76
C ALA A 85 -2.18 -16.55 -3.41
N TYR A 86 -1.72 -17.56 -2.68
CA TYR A 86 -2.59 -18.67 -2.28
C TYR A 86 -3.70 -18.22 -1.33
N ALA A 87 -3.41 -17.26 -0.47
CA ALA A 87 -4.40 -16.72 0.47
C ALA A 87 -5.56 -16.04 -0.24
N LEU A 88 -5.38 -15.58 -1.47
CA LEU A 88 -6.46 -14.97 -2.24
C LEU A 88 -7.64 -15.90 -2.49
N TYR A 89 -7.39 -17.20 -2.56
CA TYR A 89 -8.44 -18.17 -2.80
C TYR A 89 -9.53 -18.13 -1.73
N GLY A 90 -9.14 -17.92 -0.47
CA GLY A 90 -10.06 -17.86 0.64
C GLY A 90 -10.63 -16.47 0.95
N LEU A 91 -10.24 -15.43 0.22
CA LEU A 91 -10.73 -14.09 0.48
C LEU A 91 -12.15 -13.91 -0.05
N PRO A 92 -13.05 -13.30 0.74
CA PRO A 92 -14.38 -12.93 0.24
C PRO A 92 -14.27 -12.01 -0.98
N PRO A 93 -15.17 -12.14 -1.97
CA PRO A 93 -15.12 -11.34 -3.19
C PRO A 93 -15.74 -9.94 -3.00
N ILE A 94 -15.28 -9.20 -2.01
CA ILE A 94 -15.81 -7.88 -1.67
C ILE A 94 -15.27 -6.83 -2.65
N HIS A 95 -13.95 -6.83 -2.88
CA HIS A 95 -13.30 -5.91 -3.81
C HIS A 95 -12.93 -6.65 -5.09
N ARG A 96 -13.05 -5.99 -6.23
CA ARG A 96 -12.73 -6.59 -7.54
C ARG A 96 -11.29 -6.34 -7.97
N ASP A 97 -10.68 -5.28 -7.44
CA ASP A 97 -9.32 -4.90 -7.84
C ASP A 97 -8.31 -5.90 -7.31
N PRO A 98 -7.57 -6.58 -8.18
CA PRO A 98 -6.60 -7.58 -7.76
C PRO A 98 -5.45 -6.99 -6.94
N PHE A 99 -5.06 -5.74 -7.19
CA PHE A 99 -4.02 -5.09 -6.40
C PHE A 99 -4.48 -4.88 -4.95
N ASP A 100 -5.70 -4.40 -4.76
CA ASP A 100 -6.23 -4.21 -3.41
C ASP A 100 -6.43 -5.54 -2.70
N ARG A 101 -6.87 -6.56 -3.41
CA ARG A 101 -7.03 -7.89 -2.83
C ARG A 101 -5.71 -8.49 -2.37
N ILE A 102 -4.63 -8.32 -3.12
CA ILE A 102 -3.32 -8.83 -2.68
C ILE A 102 -2.78 -8.04 -1.49
N LEU A 103 -3.06 -6.74 -1.40
CA LEU A 103 -2.72 -5.96 -0.22
C LEU A 103 -3.40 -6.49 1.03
N VAL A 104 -4.69 -6.80 0.92
CA VAL A 104 -5.45 -7.41 2.03
C VAL A 104 -4.84 -8.74 2.43
N ALA A 105 -4.52 -9.59 1.44
CA ALA A 105 -3.92 -10.89 1.70
C ALA A 105 -2.58 -10.77 2.42
N GLN A 106 -1.74 -9.83 2.02
CA GLN A 106 -0.47 -9.58 2.67
C GLN A 106 -0.65 -9.09 4.10
N ALA A 107 -1.53 -8.13 4.31
CA ALA A 107 -1.79 -7.58 5.63
C ALA A 107 -2.31 -8.65 6.59
N MET A 108 -3.20 -9.51 6.13
CA MET A 108 -3.72 -10.61 6.94
C MET A 108 -2.66 -11.65 7.24
N ALA A 109 -1.87 -12.04 6.25
CA ALA A 109 -0.84 -13.06 6.42
C ALA A 109 0.25 -12.63 7.38
N GLU A 110 0.59 -11.34 7.37
CA GLU A 110 1.64 -10.77 8.22
C GLU A 110 1.10 -10.18 9.53
N ASP A 111 -0.21 -10.24 9.73
CA ASP A 111 -0.90 -9.62 10.86
C ASP A 111 -0.55 -8.13 11.01
N LEU A 112 -0.62 -7.41 9.91
CA LEU A 112 -0.28 -6.00 9.84
C LEU A 112 -1.51 -5.15 9.55
N PRO A 113 -1.61 -3.95 10.12
CA PRO A 113 -2.67 -3.03 9.75
C PRO A 113 -2.46 -2.51 8.33
N LEU A 114 -3.56 -2.20 7.67
CA LEU A 114 -3.57 -1.66 6.32
C LEU A 114 -3.93 -0.18 6.37
N LEU A 115 -3.07 0.66 5.81
CA LEU A 115 -3.37 2.08 5.67
C LEU A 115 -4.22 2.29 4.42
N THR A 116 -5.47 2.58 4.62
CA THR A 116 -6.40 2.79 3.51
C THR A 116 -7.61 3.60 3.92
N SER A 117 -8.11 4.41 2.99
CA SER A 117 -9.41 5.07 3.11
C SER A 117 -10.51 4.31 2.36
N ASP A 118 -10.17 3.23 1.68
CA ASP A 118 -11.12 2.48 0.85
C ASP A 118 -12.08 1.69 1.74
N GLU A 119 -13.37 2.00 1.64
CA GLU A 119 -14.40 1.36 2.44
C GLU A 119 -14.62 -0.11 2.08
N ARG A 120 -14.33 -0.51 0.86
CA ARG A 120 -14.43 -1.91 0.45
C ARG A 120 -13.36 -2.75 1.14
N ILE A 121 -12.15 -2.21 1.24
CA ILE A 121 -11.06 -2.89 1.96
C ILE A 121 -11.43 -3.03 3.44
N ARG A 122 -12.09 -2.04 4.02
CA ARG A 122 -12.50 -2.09 5.42
C ARG A 122 -13.51 -3.19 5.74
N GLN A 123 -14.15 -3.75 4.74
CA GLN A 123 -15.08 -4.87 4.93
C GLN A 123 -14.39 -6.21 5.06
N TYR A 124 -13.09 -6.29 4.77
CA TYR A 124 -12.30 -7.50 5.00
C TYR A 124 -11.89 -7.62 6.47
N PRO A 125 -11.61 -8.85 6.95
CA PRO A 125 -11.16 -9.04 8.33
C PRO A 125 -9.69 -8.63 8.51
N VAL A 126 -9.40 -7.38 8.27
CA VAL A 126 -8.07 -6.78 8.37
C VAL A 126 -8.20 -5.47 9.14
N ARG A 127 -7.21 -5.16 9.95
CA ARG A 127 -7.21 -3.87 10.65
C ARG A 127 -6.88 -2.76 9.65
N CYS A 128 -7.73 -1.75 9.60
CA CYS A 128 -7.53 -0.61 8.73
C CYS A 128 -7.31 0.65 9.55
N VAL A 129 -6.42 1.49 9.07
CA VAL A 129 -6.10 2.78 9.69
C VAL A 129 -6.14 3.86 8.62
N TRP A 130 -6.74 5.00 8.98
CA TRP A 130 -6.71 6.16 8.12
C TRP A 130 -6.91 7.45 8.91
#